data_9362af0a85c14f0c6e47cdecefefbaec
#
_entry.id   9362af0a85c14f0c6e47cdecefefbaec
#
_cell.length_a   1.000
_cell.length_b   1.000
_cell.length_c   1.000
_cell.angle_alpha   90.00
_cell.angle_beta   90.00
_cell.angle_gamma   90.00
#
_symmetry.space_group_name_H-M   'P 1'
#
loop_
_entity.id
_entity.type
_entity.pdbx_description
1 polymer ?
#
loop_
_entity_poly.entity_id
_entity_poly.type
_entity_poly.pdbx_seq_one_letter_code
_entity_poly.pdbx_strand_id
1 'polypeptide(L)'
;MKLYSTLFFLFLSIFALAQSDSTKKQVVLTRITMDINDIQDALLFASSIDISLKPTKQNEKYATHTLLGSMELGDVRTVQMDLIDKKIDKTAITSSLINFTFKSRSVDDFIGVFNFIFEFSDGTNYPYRLGRIAIGNDIKLISISRTIYIR
;
A
#
# COMPACT_ATOMS: atom_id res chain seq x y z
N MET A 1 39.04 45.46 21.26
CA MET A 1 38.41 44.25 21.83
C MET A 1 36.88 44.15 21.71
N LYS A 2 36.14 45.19 21.40
CA LYS A 2 34.65 45.14 21.32
C LYS A 2 34.09 44.61 19.98
N LEU A 3 34.85 44.66 18.90
CA LEU A 3 34.38 44.28 17.56
C LEU A 3 34.31 42.73 17.38
N TYR A 4 35.22 42.00 17.97
CA TYR A 4 35.25 40.53 17.87
C TYR A 4 34.14 39.83 18.64
N SER A 5 33.69 40.45 19.73
CA SER A 5 32.58 39.92 20.53
C SER A 5 31.24 39.96 19.77
N THR A 6 31.01 41.04 19.03
CA THR A 6 29.78 41.21 18.25
C THR A 6 29.71 40.26 17.06
N LEU A 7 30.85 40.00 16.40
CA LEU A 7 30.94 39.05 15.30
C LEU A 7 30.68 37.59 15.76
N PHE A 8 31.19 37.25 16.94
CA PHE A 8 31.02 35.90 17.51
C PHE A 8 29.55 35.62 17.88
N PHE A 9 28.82 36.60 18.41
CA PHE A 9 27.40 36.47 18.69
C PHE A 9 26.55 36.36 17.40
N LEU A 10 26.93 37.06 16.33
CA LEU A 10 26.24 36.94 15.03
C LEU A 10 26.41 35.54 14.41
N PHE A 11 27.59 34.95 14.50
CA PHE A 11 27.84 33.61 14.04
C PHE A 11 27.07 32.54 14.84
N LEU A 12 26.97 32.68 16.16
CA LEU A 12 26.19 31.78 17.00
C LEU A 12 24.69 31.83 16.70
N SER A 13 24.17 33.03 16.40
CA SER A 13 22.74 33.16 16.04
C SER A 13 22.42 32.57 14.66
N ILE A 14 23.35 32.59 13.70
CA ILE A 14 23.19 31.97 12.39
C ILE A 14 23.23 30.44 12.52
N PHE A 15 24.11 29.90 13.38
CA PHE A 15 24.14 28.46 13.66
C PHE A 15 22.89 27.97 14.39
N ALA A 16 22.33 28.74 15.30
CA ALA A 16 21.09 28.40 15.99
C ALA A 16 19.87 28.41 15.06
N LEU A 17 19.85 29.31 14.07
CA LEU A 17 18.81 29.32 13.02
C LEU A 17 18.95 28.19 12.01
N ALA A 18 20.17 27.72 11.72
CA ALA A 18 20.41 26.57 10.84
C ALA A 18 20.07 25.23 11.50
N GLN A 19 20.00 25.14 12.84
CA GLN A 19 19.60 23.95 13.57
C GLN A 19 18.10 23.82 13.83
N SER A 20 17.29 24.81 13.47
CA SER A 20 15.83 24.68 13.47
C SER A 20 15.32 23.97 12.22
N ASP A 21 16.13 23.09 11.64
CA ASP A 21 15.62 22.13 10.67
C ASP A 21 14.66 21.20 11.42
N SER A 22 13.40 21.57 11.36
CA SER A 22 12.31 20.79 11.90
C SER A 22 12.49 19.37 11.39
N THR A 23 12.82 18.45 12.26
CA THR A 23 12.70 17.02 11.97
C THR A 23 11.25 16.79 11.53
N LYS A 24 11.00 16.95 10.23
CA LYS A 24 9.69 16.62 9.65
C LYS A 24 9.40 15.20 10.10
N LYS A 25 8.47 15.07 11.03
CA LYS A 25 8.06 13.76 11.53
C LYS A 25 7.72 12.91 10.32
N GLN A 26 8.48 11.85 10.10
CA GLN A 26 8.25 10.95 8.98
C GLN A 26 6.82 10.42 9.05
N VAL A 27 6.06 10.60 7.98
CA VAL A 27 4.69 10.11 7.86
C VAL A 27 4.75 8.69 7.32
N VAL A 28 4.35 7.73 8.14
CA VAL A 28 4.43 6.31 7.79
C VAL A 28 3.05 5.69 7.61
N LEU A 29 2.99 4.66 6.79
CA LEU A 29 1.81 3.84 6.59
C LEU A 29 1.49 3.08 7.89
N THR A 30 0.24 3.17 8.34
CA THR A 30 -0.22 2.53 9.58
C THR A 30 -1.18 1.38 9.34
N ARG A 31 -1.98 1.46 8.27
CA ARG A 31 -2.97 0.43 7.92
C ARG A 31 -3.28 0.45 6.43
N ILE A 32 -3.61 -0.71 5.90
CA ILE A 32 -4.21 -0.86 4.58
C ILE A 32 -5.48 -1.69 4.75
N THR A 33 -6.61 -1.10 4.40
CA THR A 33 -7.90 -1.79 4.33
C THR A 33 -8.21 -2.04 2.85
N MET A 34 -8.72 -3.22 2.55
CA MET A 34 -9.13 -3.60 1.20
C MET A 34 -10.60 -4.02 1.23
N ASP A 35 -11.41 -3.36 0.41
CA ASP A 35 -12.80 -3.72 0.16
C ASP A 35 -12.89 -4.45 -1.18
N ILE A 36 -13.57 -5.59 -1.15
CA ILE A 36 -13.87 -6.42 -2.32
C ILE A 36 -15.38 -6.43 -2.46
N ASN A 37 -15.85 -6.00 -3.61
CA ASN A 37 -17.28 -5.94 -3.89
C ASN A 37 -17.56 -6.25 -5.37
N ASP A 38 -18.84 -6.22 -5.76
CA ASP A 38 -19.29 -6.49 -7.13
C ASP A 38 -18.69 -7.80 -7.68
N ILE A 39 -18.79 -8.87 -6.88
CA ILE A 39 -18.32 -10.18 -7.28
C ILE A 39 -19.31 -10.73 -8.29
N GLN A 40 -18.86 -10.90 -9.54
CA GLN A 40 -19.67 -11.38 -10.65
C GLN A 40 -19.42 -12.85 -10.97
N ASP A 41 -18.20 -13.35 -10.64
CA ASP A 41 -17.89 -14.77 -10.66
C ASP A 41 -17.25 -15.15 -9.34
N ALA A 42 -17.70 -16.27 -8.76
CA ALA A 42 -17.35 -16.67 -7.42
C ALA A 42 -15.91 -17.22 -7.32
N LEU A 43 -15.22 -16.91 -6.23
CA LEU A 43 -13.99 -17.59 -5.86
C LEU A 43 -14.34 -18.91 -5.17
N LEU A 44 -13.97 -20.03 -5.74
CA LEU A 44 -14.27 -21.34 -5.17
C LEU A 44 -13.31 -21.73 -4.04
N PHE A 45 -13.76 -22.63 -3.19
CA PHE A 45 -13.09 -23.04 -1.94
C PHE A 45 -11.62 -23.48 -2.11
N ALA A 46 -11.28 -24.08 -3.26
CA ALA A 46 -9.93 -24.57 -3.54
C ALA A 46 -8.98 -23.50 -4.12
N SER A 47 -9.48 -22.31 -4.37
CA SER A 47 -8.73 -21.21 -4.98
C SER A 47 -8.28 -20.18 -3.96
N SER A 48 -7.21 -19.47 -4.26
CA SER A 48 -6.71 -18.37 -3.43
C SER A 48 -6.21 -17.22 -4.28
N ILE A 49 -6.30 -16.01 -3.72
CA ILE A 49 -5.71 -14.80 -4.29
C ILE A 49 -4.69 -14.26 -3.30
N ASP A 50 -3.41 -14.35 -3.63
CA ASP A 50 -2.35 -13.69 -2.89
C ASP A 50 -2.22 -12.25 -3.38
N ILE A 51 -2.38 -11.30 -2.47
CA ILE A 51 -2.30 -9.87 -2.73
C ILE A 51 -1.08 -9.34 -2.00
N SER A 52 -0.25 -8.57 -2.70
CA SER A 52 0.92 -7.94 -2.08
C SER A 52 1.14 -6.52 -2.58
N LEU A 53 1.52 -5.65 -1.65
CA LEU A 53 2.05 -4.32 -1.92
C LEU A 53 3.57 -4.38 -1.87
N LYS A 54 4.26 -3.90 -2.90
CA LYS A 54 5.72 -3.88 -2.97
C LYS A 54 6.25 -2.63 -3.68
N PRO A 55 7.50 -2.20 -3.42
CA PRO A 55 8.15 -1.17 -4.22
C PRO A 55 8.32 -1.61 -5.67
N THR A 56 8.37 -0.64 -6.58
CA THR A 56 8.53 -0.91 -8.02
C THR A 56 9.89 -1.55 -8.35
N LYS A 57 10.91 -1.25 -7.57
CA LYS A 57 12.31 -1.62 -7.87
C LYS A 57 12.90 -2.69 -6.93
N GLN A 58 12.15 -3.19 -5.97
CA GLN A 58 12.64 -4.14 -4.95
C GLN A 58 11.71 -5.35 -4.89
N ASN A 59 12.24 -6.50 -4.45
CA ASN A 59 11.46 -7.70 -4.25
C ASN A 59 10.81 -7.79 -2.86
N GLU A 60 11.21 -6.92 -1.93
CA GLU A 60 10.63 -6.88 -0.60
C GLU A 60 9.17 -6.42 -0.66
N LYS A 61 8.35 -7.03 0.19
CA LYS A 61 6.93 -6.71 0.27
C LYS A 61 6.70 -5.76 1.45
N TYR A 62 5.90 -4.74 1.24
CA TYR A 62 5.45 -3.85 2.31
C TYR A 62 4.27 -4.45 3.09
N ALA A 63 3.35 -5.08 2.37
CA ALA A 63 2.18 -5.71 2.96
C ALA A 63 1.74 -6.90 2.12
N THR A 64 1.04 -7.85 2.78
CA THR A 64 0.46 -9.03 2.12
C THR A 64 -0.92 -9.33 2.67
N HIS A 65 -1.71 -10.00 1.87
CA HIS A 65 -2.93 -10.67 2.31
C HIS A 65 -3.22 -11.84 1.38
N THR A 66 -3.74 -12.94 1.93
CA THR A 66 -4.20 -14.07 1.14
C THR A 66 -5.70 -14.24 1.36
N LEU A 67 -6.46 -14.05 0.30
CA LEU A 67 -7.87 -14.38 0.28
C LEU A 67 -8.00 -15.89 0.08
N LEU A 68 -8.62 -16.53 1.06
CA LEU A 68 -8.91 -17.96 1.06
C LEU A 68 -10.42 -18.18 1.12
N GLY A 69 -10.86 -19.26 0.53
CA GLY A 69 -12.22 -19.72 0.65
C GLY A 69 -13.19 -19.11 -0.35
N SER A 70 -14.43 -19.55 -0.27
CA SER A 70 -15.49 -19.14 -1.17
C SER A 70 -15.87 -17.68 -0.98
N MET A 71 -15.96 -16.97 -2.08
CA MET A 71 -16.63 -15.67 -2.19
C MET A 71 -17.76 -15.85 -3.20
N GLU A 72 -18.97 -15.56 -2.79
CA GLU A 72 -20.16 -15.76 -3.62
C GLU A 72 -20.53 -14.49 -4.41
N LEU A 73 -21.42 -14.65 -5.37
CA LEU A 73 -21.95 -13.53 -6.15
C LEU A 73 -22.62 -12.52 -5.23
N GLY A 74 -22.25 -11.26 -5.36
CA GLY A 74 -22.79 -10.17 -4.56
C GLY A 74 -22.17 -10.02 -3.17
N ASP A 75 -21.25 -10.89 -2.77
CA ASP A 75 -20.53 -10.72 -1.51
C ASP A 75 -19.77 -9.39 -1.46
N VAL A 76 -19.74 -8.82 -0.25
CA VAL A 76 -18.88 -7.68 0.09
C VAL A 76 -17.99 -8.11 1.23
N ARG A 77 -16.69 -7.96 1.06
CA ARG A 77 -15.71 -8.34 2.08
C ARG A 77 -14.72 -7.21 2.31
N THR A 78 -14.58 -6.82 3.57
CA THR A 78 -13.56 -5.89 4.02
C THR A 78 -12.49 -6.65 4.79
N VAL A 79 -11.22 -6.50 4.38
CA VAL A 79 -10.08 -7.14 5.02
C VAL A 79 -8.96 -6.14 5.25
N GLN A 80 -8.17 -6.39 6.29
CA GLN A 80 -6.95 -5.64 6.56
C GLN A 80 -5.76 -6.42 6.03
N MET A 81 -4.84 -5.74 5.33
CA MET A 81 -3.58 -6.35 4.90
C MET A 81 -2.58 -6.39 6.06
N ASP A 82 -1.79 -7.46 6.12
CA ASP A 82 -0.70 -7.62 7.08
C ASP A 82 0.50 -6.78 6.65
N LEU A 83 0.86 -5.76 7.42
CA LEU A 83 2.06 -4.94 7.20
C LEU A 83 3.30 -5.72 7.61
N ILE A 84 4.20 -5.98 6.67
CA ILE A 84 5.50 -6.63 6.91
C ILE A 84 6.50 -5.62 7.44
N ASP A 85 6.55 -4.44 6.82
CA ASP A 85 7.33 -3.30 7.29
C ASP A 85 6.41 -2.25 7.92
N LYS A 86 6.73 -1.82 9.15
CA LYS A 86 5.98 -0.81 9.90
C LYS A 86 6.50 0.61 9.71
N LYS A 87 7.55 0.80 8.91
CA LYS A 87 8.21 2.09 8.68
C LYS A 87 8.12 2.57 7.24
N ILE A 88 7.11 2.12 6.51
CA ILE A 88 6.92 2.50 5.12
C ILE A 88 6.54 3.98 5.06
N ASP A 89 7.41 4.78 4.46
CA ASP A 89 7.18 6.20 4.25
C ASP A 89 6.02 6.44 3.27
N LYS A 90 5.21 7.47 3.53
CA LYS A 90 4.10 7.85 2.66
C LYS A 90 4.54 8.06 1.21
N THR A 91 5.73 8.63 0.99
CA THR A 91 6.29 8.86 -0.36
C THR A 91 6.66 7.56 -1.07
N ALA A 92 7.04 6.51 -0.34
CA ALA A 92 7.36 5.20 -0.92
C ALA A 92 6.13 4.51 -1.53
N ILE A 93 4.93 4.81 -1.02
CA ILE A 93 3.68 4.25 -1.55
C ILE A 93 3.39 4.77 -2.96
N THR A 94 3.76 6.02 -3.28
CA THR A 94 3.48 6.64 -4.59
C THR A 94 4.14 5.93 -5.78
N SER A 95 5.13 5.08 -5.51
CA SER A 95 5.83 4.29 -6.52
C SER A 95 5.73 2.78 -6.26
N SER A 96 4.68 2.36 -5.57
CA SER A 96 4.47 0.95 -5.23
C SER A 96 3.58 0.24 -6.24
N LEU A 97 3.69 -1.08 -6.26
CA LEU A 97 2.86 -1.97 -7.07
C LEU A 97 1.96 -2.80 -6.15
N ILE A 98 0.68 -2.88 -6.50
CA ILE A 98 -0.20 -3.92 -5.97
C ILE A 98 -0.14 -5.09 -6.95
N ASN A 99 0.24 -6.26 -6.45
CA ASN A 99 0.26 -7.49 -7.22
C ASN A 99 -0.81 -8.43 -6.70
N PHE A 100 -1.48 -9.07 -7.64
CA PHE A 100 -2.40 -10.17 -7.40
C PHE A 100 -1.81 -11.43 -8.01
N THR A 101 -1.75 -12.49 -7.25
CA THR A 101 -1.35 -13.81 -7.72
C THR A 101 -2.49 -14.77 -7.42
N PHE A 102 -3.19 -15.15 -8.47
CA PHE A 102 -4.27 -16.11 -8.38
C PHE A 102 -3.73 -17.54 -8.49
N LYS A 103 -4.16 -18.40 -7.58
CA LYS A 103 -3.86 -19.82 -7.58
C LYS A 103 -5.17 -20.58 -7.57
N SER A 104 -5.49 -21.24 -8.67
CA SER A 104 -6.65 -22.11 -8.77
C SER A 104 -6.22 -23.56 -8.82
N ARG A 105 -6.98 -24.43 -8.17
CA ARG A 105 -6.89 -25.88 -8.31
C ARG A 105 -7.96 -26.44 -9.23
N SER A 106 -8.92 -25.64 -9.60
CA SER A 106 -10.03 -25.96 -10.49
C SER A 106 -10.11 -24.94 -11.63
N VAL A 107 -11.02 -25.20 -12.55
CA VAL A 107 -11.31 -24.33 -13.69
C VAL A 107 -12.26 -23.24 -13.19
N ASP A 108 -11.71 -22.17 -12.61
CA ASP A 108 -12.50 -21.09 -12.02
C ASP A 108 -12.18 -19.76 -12.65
N ASP A 109 -13.21 -19.04 -12.98
CA ASP A 109 -13.14 -17.61 -13.24
C ASP A 109 -13.38 -16.85 -11.93
N PHE A 110 -12.78 -15.70 -11.79
CA PHE A 110 -13.07 -14.76 -10.71
C PHE A 110 -13.18 -13.37 -11.25
N ILE A 111 -14.24 -12.67 -10.89
CA ILE A 111 -14.43 -11.26 -11.22
C ILE A 111 -14.87 -10.52 -9.97
N GLY A 112 -14.12 -9.48 -9.61
CA GLY A 112 -14.46 -8.63 -8.48
C GLY A 112 -13.87 -7.22 -8.61
N VAL A 113 -14.39 -6.28 -7.85
CA VAL A 113 -13.90 -4.90 -7.76
C VAL A 113 -13.14 -4.73 -6.46
N PHE A 114 -11.91 -4.22 -6.56
CA PHE A 114 -11.02 -4.00 -5.44
C PHE A 114 -10.81 -2.50 -5.20
N ASN A 115 -11.03 -2.09 -3.95
CA ASN A 115 -10.75 -0.75 -3.48
C ASN A 115 -9.83 -0.84 -2.26
N PHE A 116 -8.90 0.10 -2.12
CA PHE A 116 -7.96 0.16 -1.01
C PHE A 116 -8.06 1.48 -0.30
N ILE A 117 -7.84 1.48 1.01
CA ILE A 117 -7.69 2.67 1.83
C ILE A 117 -6.34 2.55 2.54
N PHE A 118 -5.43 3.47 2.24
CA PHE A 118 -4.14 3.60 2.90
C PHE A 118 -4.26 4.64 4.01
N GLU A 119 -3.97 4.27 5.24
CA GLU A 119 -4.02 5.15 6.39
C GLU A 119 -2.61 5.44 6.89
N PHE A 120 -2.35 6.70 7.24
CA PHE A 120 -1.03 7.18 7.62
C PHE A 120 -0.99 7.73 9.04
N SER A 121 0.23 7.79 9.62
CA SER A 121 0.47 8.23 11.00
C SER A 121 0.13 9.69 11.29
N ASP A 122 -0.07 10.50 10.24
CA ASP A 122 -0.55 11.88 10.33
C ASP A 122 -2.08 11.99 10.34
N GLY A 123 -2.80 10.86 10.34
CA GLY A 123 -4.25 10.78 10.27
C GLY A 123 -4.83 10.93 8.87
N THR A 124 -4.00 11.09 7.85
CA THR A 124 -4.49 11.16 6.47
C THR A 124 -4.84 9.79 5.93
N ASN A 125 -5.90 9.74 5.13
CA ASN A 125 -6.37 8.53 4.45
C ASN A 125 -6.34 8.77 2.94
N TYR A 126 -5.88 7.76 2.21
CA TYR A 126 -5.85 7.79 0.76
C TYR A 126 -6.64 6.62 0.18
N PRO A 127 -7.85 6.88 -0.37
CA PRO A 127 -8.60 5.86 -1.08
C PRO A 127 -8.00 5.64 -2.47
N TYR A 128 -7.81 4.38 -2.83
CA TYR A 128 -7.32 3.95 -4.14
C TYR A 128 -8.26 2.93 -4.74
N ARG A 129 -8.98 3.34 -5.78
CA ARG A 129 -9.86 2.46 -6.54
C ARG A 129 -9.06 1.76 -7.62
N LEU A 130 -8.78 0.48 -7.42
CA LEU A 130 -8.11 -0.32 -8.43
C LEU A 130 -9.06 -0.67 -9.58
N GLY A 131 -10.34 -0.86 -9.28
CA GLY A 131 -11.36 -1.25 -10.24
C GLY A 131 -11.52 -2.76 -10.36
N ARG A 132 -12.10 -3.18 -11.48
CA ARG A 132 -12.44 -4.56 -11.79
C ARG A 132 -11.20 -5.38 -12.10
N ILE A 133 -11.06 -6.51 -11.44
CA ILE A 133 -10.09 -7.56 -11.73
C ILE A 133 -10.87 -8.76 -12.23
N ALA A 134 -10.55 -9.19 -13.45
CA ALA A 134 -11.08 -10.41 -14.05
C ALA A 134 -9.93 -11.40 -14.24
N ILE A 135 -10.12 -12.61 -13.77
CA ILE A 135 -9.16 -13.70 -13.84
C ILE A 135 -9.89 -14.86 -14.50
N GLY A 136 -9.46 -15.23 -15.71
CA GLY A 136 -10.11 -16.28 -16.49
C GLY A 136 -9.42 -17.63 -16.35
N ASN A 137 -10.10 -18.60 -16.84
CA ASN A 137 -10.07 -20.03 -16.62
C ASN A 137 -8.85 -20.80 -17.15
N ASP A 138 -8.07 -20.22 -18.08
CA ASP A 138 -7.06 -21.00 -18.81
C ASP A 138 -5.67 -21.02 -18.16
N ILE A 139 -5.50 -20.32 -17.00
CA ILE A 139 -4.17 -20.10 -16.43
C ILE A 139 -4.16 -20.45 -14.94
N LYS A 140 -3.42 -21.49 -14.59
CA LYS A 140 -3.25 -21.95 -13.18
C LYS A 140 -2.55 -20.94 -12.27
N LEU A 141 -1.87 -19.96 -12.84
CA LEU A 141 -1.17 -18.90 -12.10
C LEU A 141 -1.18 -17.62 -12.91
N ILE A 142 -1.93 -16.61 -12.46
CA ILE A 142 -1.94 -15.28 -13.05
C ILE A 142 -1.33 -14.30 -12.06
N SER A 143 -0.45 -13.42 -12.54
CA SER A 143 0.04 -12.29 -11.77
C SER A 143 -0.36 -10.99 -12.48
N ILE A 144 -1.15 -10.17 -11.79
CA ILE A 144 -1.55 -8.84 -12.26
C ILE A 144 -0.89 -7.80 -11.37
N SER A 145 -0.23 -6.83 -11.99
CA SER A 145 0.42 -5.71 -11.29
C SER A 145 -0.23 -4.39 -11.66
N ARG A 146 -0.47 -3.53 -10.68
CA ARG A 146 -0.96 -2.16 -10.87
C ARG A 146 -0.14 -1.20 -10.04
N THR A 147 0.30 -0.10 -10.66
CA THR A 147 1.03 0.96 -9.98
C THR A 147 0.06 1.87 -9.23
N ILE A 148 0.41 2.22 -8.00
CA ILE A 148 -0.33 3.19 -7.18
C ILE A 148 0.22 4.57 -7.49
N TYR A 149 -0.68 5.53 -7.72
CA TYR A 149 -0.35 6.94 -7.85
C TYR A 149 -1.09 7.71 -6.76
N ILE A 150 -0.38 8.11 -5.72
CA ILE A 150 -0.89 9.05 -4.71
C ILE A 150 -0.55 10.47 -5.19
N ARG A 151 -1.55 11.30 -5.38
CA ARG A 151 -1.40 12.73 -5.71
C ARG A 151 -1.57 13.59 -4.48
#